data_0dc5fe33b3dc52431459202b6bb6b8b5
#
_entry.id   0dc5fe33b3dc52431459202b6bb6b8b5
#
_cell.length_a   1.000
_cell.length_b   1.000
_cell.length_c   1.000
_cell.angle_alpha   90.00
_cell.angle_beta   90.00
_cell.angle_gamma   90.00
#
_symmetry.space_group_name_H-M   'P 1'
#
loop_
_entity.id
_entity.type
_entity.pdbx_description
1 polymer ?
#
loop_
_entity_poly.entity_id
_entity_poly.type
_entity_poly.pdbx_seq_one_letter_code
_entity_poly.pdbx_strand_id
1 'polypeptide(L)'
;MTYKELVTKAYSHIFEDELISEIVEVSHFVEFKQDDVLMDIDAYIKSIPLILCGTIKVMRRDFDIGELLLYFVERGNTCAMTLNCSSGNKKSKIRAIAETDGIVAMIPVQRMEEWSGKYRSWRTFIFESYNNRFEELLSAIDNIAFMNMNERLYNYLSERSKVENSSIINKTHQEIAGELNSSRVVISRLLKLLEREQKIKLNRNSIELL
;
A
#
# COMPACT_ATOMS: atom_id res chain seq x y z
N MET A 1 13.16 20.50 21.01
CA MET A 1 13.90 19.38 20.39
C MET A 1 14.57 19.94 19.14
N THR A 2 15.87 19.73 18.96
CA THR A 2 16.58 20.18 17.74
C THR A 2 16.22 19.30 16.54
N TYR A 3 16.41 19.80 15.31
CA TYR A 3 16.19 18.98 14.11
C TYR A 3 17.09 17.74 14.08
N LYS A 4 18.33 17.85 14.59
CA LYS A 4 19.24 16.71 14.74
C LYS A 4 18.65 15.64 15.67
N GLU A 5 18.10 16.01 16.81
CA GLU A 5 17.44 15.07 17.73
C GLU A 5 16.23 14.38 17.07
N LEU A 6 15.45 15.13 16.28
CA LEU A 6 14.30 14.58 15.57
C LEU A 6 14.72 13.56 14.50
N VAL A 7 15.73 13.88 13.67
CA VAL A 7 16.27 12.96 12.67
C VAL A 7 16.85 11.72 13.34
N THR A 8 17.68 11.88 14.38
CA THR A 8 18.26 10.77 15.13
C THR A 8 17.17 9.87 15.71
N LYS A 9 16.17 10.47 16.37
CA LYS A 9 15.07 9.72 16.97
C LYS A 9 14.26 8.93 15.92
N ALA A 10 14.11 9.45 14.70
CA ALA A 10 13.32 8.80 13.64
C ALA A 10 14.12 7.73 12.87
N TYR A 11 15.44 7.91 12.69
CA TYR A 11 16.19 7.15 11.69
C TYR A 11 17.49 6.51 12.20
N SER A 12 17.90 6.67 13.49
CA SER A 12 19.14 6.07 14.01
C SER A 12 19.17 4.53 14.00
N HIS A 13 18.01 3.90 13.91
CA HIS A 13 17.92 2.45 13.77
C HIS A 13 18.05 1.97 12.31
N ILE A 14 18.07 2.92 11.35
CA ILE A 14 18.15 2.65 9.91
C ILE A 14 19.49 3.14 9.35
N PHE A 15 19.90 4.38 9.72
CA PHE A 15 21.02 5.07 9.10
C PHE A 15 22.22 5.18 10.03
N GLU A 16 23.44 5.17 9.45
CA GLU A 16 24.70 5.45 10.12
C GLU A 16 24.76 6.92 10.60
N ASP A 17 25.54 7.18 11.64
CA ASP A 17 25.67 8.52 12.24
C ASP A 17 26.20 9.57 11.25
N GLU A 18 27.08 9.17 10.31
CA GLU A 18 27.59 10.02 9.25
C GLU A 18 26.46 10.44 8.31
N LEU A 19 25.60 9.51 7.90
CA LEU A 19 24.46 9.82 7.04
C LEU A 19 23.44 10.70 7.76
N ILE A 20 23.16 10.43 9.04
CA ILE A 20 22.29 11.30 9.86
C ILE A 20 22.83 12.74 9.90
N SER A 21 24.13 12.90 10.05
CA SER A 21 24.77 14.21 10.07
C SER A 21 24.65 14.93 8.72
N GLU A 22 24.88 14.25 7.62
CA GLU A 22 24.68 14.79 6.26
C GLU A 22 23.20 15.12 5.98
N ILE A 23 22.25 14.28 6.43
CA ILE A 23 20.81 14.57 6.33
C ILE A 23 20.49 15.89 7.01
N VAL A 24 20.98 16.10 8.24
CA VAL A 24 20.73 17.33 8.98
C VAL A 24 21.31 18.55 8.30
N GLU A 25 22.50 18.42 7.70
CA GLU A 25 23.19 19.51 7.02
C GLU A 25 22.50 19.96 5.72
N VAL A 26 22.03 18.98 4.90
CA VAL A 26 21.52 19.29 3.55
C VAL A 26 20.02 19.45 3.46
N SER A 27 19.28 19.00 4.48
CA SER A 27 17.82 19.01 4.45
C SER A 27 17.25 20.40 4.71
N HIS A 28 16.18 20.71 3.99
CA HIS A 28 15.27 21.79 4.39
C HIS A 28 14.15 21.20 5.25
N PHE A 29 14.01 21.69 6.49
CA PHE A 29 12.98 21.22 7.41
C PHE A 29 11.71 22.04 7.22
N VAL A 30 10.57 21.35 7.08
CA VAL A 30 9.26 21.96 6.91
C VAL A 30 8.33 21.46 8.02
N GLU A 31 7.81 22.39 8.79
CA GLU A 31 6.69 22.15 9.70
C GLU A 31 5.40 22.28 8.91
N PHE A 32 4.46 21.37 9.12
CA PHE A 32 3.19 21.36 8.43
C PHE A 32 2.03 21.15 9.40
N LYS A 33 0.89 21.69 9.05
CA LYS A 33 -0.37 21.54 9.77
C LYS A 33 -1.28 20.55 9.05
N GLN A 34 -2.22 19.97 9.78
CA GLN A 34 -3.28 19.16 9.19
C GLN A 34 -3.90 19.87 7.99
N ASP A 35 -4.17 19.12 6.93
CA ASP A 35 -4.71 19.55 5.63
C ASP A 35 -3.78 20.41 4.75
N ASP A 36 -2.54 20.72 5.19
CA ASP A 36 -1.54 21.34 4.33
C ASP A 36 -1.19 20.45 3.12
N VAL A 37 -1.11 21.06 1.93
CA VAL A 37 -0.67 20.39 0.71
C VAL A 37 0.84 20.49 0.58
N LEU A 38 1.54 19.38 0.80
CA LEU A 38 3.00 19.30 0.74
C LEU A 38 3.53 19.05 -0.68
N MET A 39 2.75 18.41 -1.52
CA MET A 39 3.03 18.16 -2.93
C MET A 39 1.71 18.14 -3.70
N ASP A 40 1.66 18.79 -4.84
CA ASP A 40 0.50 18.72 -5.73
C ASP A 40 0.83 17.97 -7.03
N ILE A 41 -0.21 17.52 -7.73
CA ILE A 41 -0.10 16.90 -9.04
C ILE A 41 0.56 17.90 -10.02
N ASP A 42 1.38 17.39 -10.92
CA ASP A 42 2.18 18.15 -11.89
C ASP A 42 3.25 19.08 -11.31
N ALA A 43 3.37 19.19 -9.97
CA ALA A 43 4.50 19.86 -9.36
C ALA A 43 5.82 19.10 -9.62
N TYR A 44 6.91 19.82 -9.85
CA TYR A 44 8.23 19.21 -10.00
C TYR A 44 8.73 18.65 -8.67
N ILE A 45 9.17 17.39 -8.70
CA ILE A 45 9.75 16.72 -7.54
C ILE A 45 11.21 17.15 -7.40
N LYS A 46 11.51 17.97 -6.39
CA LYS A 46 12.84 18.52 -6.11
C LYS A 46 13.49 17.93 -4.86
N SER A 47 12.69 17.26 -4.02
CA SER A 47 13.15 16.75 -2.74
C SER A 47 12.51 15.39 -2.40
N ILE A 48 13.23 14.60 -1.60
CA ILE A 48 12.78 13.34 -1.00
C ILE A 48 12.38 13.64 0.44
N PRO A 49 11.12 13.41 0.84
CA PRO A 49 10.67 13.65 2.20
C PRO A 49 11.09 12.53 3.14
N LEU A 50 11.68 12.85 4.28
CA LEU A 50 11.82 11.96 5.43
C LEU A 50 10.92 12.46 6.54
N ILE A 51 9.94 11.65 6.94
CA ILE A 51 8.96 12.07 7.96
C ILE A 51 9.58 11.93 9.35
N LEU A 52 9.66 13.04 10.08
CA LEU A 52 10.20 13.07 11.45
C LEU A 52 9.12 12.90 12.50
N CYS A 53 7.95 13.47 12.26
CA CYS A 53 6.71 13.25 13.03
C CYS A 53 5.50 13.64 12.18
N GLY A 54 4.33 13.18 12.60
CA GLY A 54 3.09 13.35 11.85
C GLY A 54 2.88 12.28 10.79
N THR A 55 1.78 12.42 10.07
CA THR A 55 1.32 11.48 9.04
C THR A 55 0.90 12.26 7.80
N ILE A 56 1.26 11.77 6.63
CA ILE A 56 0.92 12.35 5.32
C ILE A 56 0.12 11.32 4.53
N LYS A 57 -1.03 11.72 4.00
CA LYS A 57 -1.82 10.92 3.06
C LYS A 57 -1.36 11.19 1.63
N VAL A 58 -1.14 10.11 0.89
CA VAL A 58 -0.75 10.15 -0.52
C VAL A 58 -1.98 9.80 -1.36
N MET A 59 -2.40 10.74 -2.18
CA MET A 59 -3.61 10.66 -2.99
C MET A 59 -3.25 10.61 -4.47
N ARG A 60 -4.07 9.95 -5.26
CA ARG A 60 -4.03 10.00 -6.72
C ARG A 60 -5.35 10.53 -7.25
N ARG A 61 -5.29 11.44 -8.19
CA ARG A 61 -6.49 11.93 -8.86
C ARG A 61 -6.88 10.99 -10.00
N ASP A 62 -8.14 10.60 -10.01
CA ASP A 62 -8.80 9.97 -11.14
C ASP A 62 -9.84 10.95 -11.69
N PHE A 63 -9.94 11.04 -13.03
CA PHE A 63 -10.83 12.03 -13.68
C PHE A 63 -12.32 11.70 -13.50
N ASP A 64 -12.64 10.41 -13.29
CA ASP A 64 -14.04 9.94 -13.23
C ASP A 64 -14.50 9.72 -11.77
N ILE A 65 -13.58 9.33 -10.87
CA ILE A 65 -13.90 8.89 -9.50
C ILE A 65 -13.53 9.94 -8.45
N GLY A 66 -12.65 10.90 -8.81
CA GLY A 66 -12.15 11.92 -7.89
C GLY A 66 -10.76 11.59 -7.29
N GLU A 67 -10.55 11.82 -5.99
CA GLU A 67 -9.27 11.56 -5.34
C GLU A 67 -9.29 10.19 -4.64
N LEU A 68 -8.34 9.31 -4.99
CA LEU A 68 -8.15 8.00 -4.40
C LEU A 68 -7.00 8.05 -3.40
N LEU A 69 -7.25 7.65 -2.16
CA LEU A 69 -6.20 7.42 -1.17
C LEU A 69 -5.38 6.19 -1.58
N LEU A 70 -4.06 6.39 -1.77
CA LEU A 70 -3.15 5.30 -2.07
C LEU A 70 -2.57 4.69 -0.80
N TYR A 71 -1.99 5.53 0.08
CA TYR A 71 -1.37 5.10 1.34
C TYR A 71 -1.06 6.29 2.25
N PHE A 72 -0.66 5.97 3.47
CA PHE A 72 -0.10 6.93 4.42
C PHE A 72 1.42 6.80 4.49
N VAL A 73 2.09 7.92 4.73
CA VAL A 73 3.53 7.97 5.04
C VAL A 73 3.67 8.50 6.45
N GLU A 74 4.31 7.72 7.29
CA GLU A 74 4.47 8.00 8.70
C GLU A 74 5.95 8.19 9.07
N ARG A 75 6.20 8.55 10.32
CA ARG A 75 7.55 8.71 10.87
C ARG A 75 8.43 7.50 10.59
N GLY A 76 9.68 7.75 10.18
CA GLY A 76 10.64 6.70 9.83
C GLY A 76 10.50 6.20 8.38
N ASN A 77 9.54 6.74 7.63
CA ASN A 77 9.28 6.38 6.23
C ASN A 77 9.53 7.55 5.27
N THR A 78 9.50 7.23 3.99
CA THR A 78 9.57 8.18 2.88
C THR A 78 8.48 7.90 1.86
N CYS A 79 8.21 8.87 1.00
CA CYS A 79 7.31 8.70 -0.14
C CYS A 79 8.03 7.99 -1.29
N ALA A 80 7.74 6.71 -1.52
CA ALA A 80 8.35 5.90 -2.59
C ALA A 80 8.20 6.54 -3.98
N MET A 81 7.12 7.30 -4.22
CA MET A 81 6.90 7.98 -5.50
C MET A 81 7.92 9.09 -5.78
N THR A 82 8.56 9.66 -4.75
CA THR A 82 9.61 10.69 -4.91
C THR A 82 10.98 10.09 -5.15
N LEU A 83 11.20 8.82 -4.81
CA LEU A 83 12.51 8.15 -4.93
C LEU A 83 12.95 7.93 -6.38
N ASN A 84 12.03 7.90 -7.34
CA ASN A 84 12.35 7.68 -8.76
C ASN A 84 12.68 8.99 -9.51
N CYS A 85 13.12 10.02 -8.82
CA CYS A 85 13.26 11.36 -9.37
C CYS A 85 14.70 11.90 -9.35
N SER A 86 15.71 11.02 -9.43
CA SER A 86 17.13 11.39 -9.42
C SER A 86 17.53 12.47 -10.45
N SER A 87 16.78 12.61 -11.55
CA SER A 87 17.07 13.61 -12.60
C SER A 87 16.40 14.99 -12.37
N GLY A 88 15.61 15.17 -11.30
CA GLY A 88 14.99 16.47 -10.97
C GLY A 88 13.89 16.99 -11.92
N ASN A 89 13.66 16.33 -13.05
CA ASN A 89 12.73 16.78 -14.10
C ASN A 89 11.41 16.03 -14.14
N LYS A 90 11.11 15.22 -13.13
CA LYS A 90 9.84 14.49 -13.08
C LYS A 90 8.77 15.28 -12.32
N LYS A 91 7.59 15.28 -12.91
CA LYS A 91 6.38 15.83 -12.28
C LYS A 91 5.70 14.78 -11.42
N SER A 92 5.12 15.22 -10.32
CA SER A 92 4.33 14.39 -9.42
C SER A 92 3.05 13.90 -10.09
N LYS A 93 2.75 12.61 -9.92
CA LYS A 93 1.47 12.00 -10.30
C LYS A 93 0.55 11.82 -9.10
N ILE A 94 1.00 12.30 -7.93
CA ILE A 94 0.28 12.18 -6.67
C ILE A 94 0.14 13.54 -6.01
N ARG A 95 -0.80 13.62 -5.10
CA ARG A 95 -0.98 14.72 -4.16
C ARG A 95 -0.63 14.21 -2.76
N ALA A 96 0.18 14.95 -2.02
CA ALA A 96 0.52 14.63 -0.65
C ALA A 96 -0.07 15.71 0.28
N ILE A 97 -0.90 15.28 1.22
CA ILE A 97 -1.64 16.15 2.13
C ILE A 97 -1.35 15.69 3.56
N ALA A 98 -1.11 16.64 4.45
CA ALA A 98 -0.93 16.34 5.87
C ALA A 98 -2.22 15.79 6.49
N GLU A 99 -2.15 14.62 7.10
CA GLU A 99 -3.25 14.05 7.88
C GLU A 99 -3.24 14.54 9.32
N THR A 100 -2.06 14.81 9.85
CA THR A 100 -1.85 15.40 11.18
C THR A 100 -0.78 16.48 11.09
N ASP A 101 -0.66 17.30 12.12
CA ASP A 101 0.49 18.21 12.29
C ASP A 101 1.79 17.40 12.31
N GLY A 102 2.87 17.96 11.76
CA GLY A 102 4.13 17.24 11.72
C GLY A 102 5.33 18.04 11.23
N ILE A 103 6.44 17.33 11.06
CA ILE A 103 7.72 17.87 10.56
C ILE A 103 8.32 16.87 9.58
N VAL A 104 8.79 17.39 8.46
CA VAL A 104 9.46 16.62 7.41
C VAL A 104 10.83 17.23 7.09
N ALA A 105 11.83 16.36 6.89
CA ALA A 105 13.12 16.74 6.32
C ALA A 105 13.07 16.51 4.80
N MET A 106 13.22 17.56 4.03
CA MET A 106 13.19 17.57 2.57
C MET A 106 14.62 17.49 2.03
N ILE A 107 15.03 16.30 1.60
CA ILE A 107 16.38 16.05 1.06
C ILE A 107 16.40 16.39 -0.43
N PRO A 108 17.39 17.17 -0.93
CA PRO A 108 17.53 17.42 -2.36
C PRO A 108 17.68 16.12 -3.16
N VAL A 109 16.92 15.95 -4.26
CA VAL A 109 16.92 14.71 -5.08
C VAL A 109 18.31 14.33 -5.63
N GLN A 110 19.21 15.30 -5.77
CA GLN A 110 20.59 15.08 -6.21
C GLN A 110 21.38 14.16 -5.25
N ARG A 111 21.03 14.16 -3.96
CA ARG A 111 21.68 13.29 -2.96
C ARG A 111 21.30 11.81 -3.11
N MET A 112 20.26 11.52 -3.87
CA MET A 112 19.77 10.15 -4.08
C MET A 112 20.86 9.24 -4.65
N GLU A 113 21.51 9.67 -5.73
CA GLU A 113 22.53 8.89 -6.42
C GLU A 113 23.83 8.83 -5.60
N GLU A 114 24.28 9.96 -5.07
CA GLU A 114 25.48 10.07 -4.25
C GLU A 114 25.38 9.13 -3.03
N TRP A 115 24.32 9.23 -2.25
CA TRP A 115 24.16 8.42 -1.06
C TRP A 115 23.87 6.95 -1.36
N SER A 116 23.27 6.63 -2.49
CA SER A 116 23.10 5.26 -2.92
C SER A 116 24.44 4.58 -3.26
N GLY A 117 25.44 5.35 -3.70
CA GLY A 117 26.81 4.87 -3.88
C GLY A 117 27.60 4.78 -2.56
N LYS A 118 27.39 5.73 -1.65
CA LYS A 118 28.19 5.91 -0.43
C LYS A 118 27.68 5.10 0.76
N TYR A 119 26.37 5.07 1.01
CA TYR A 119 25.77 4.49 2.22
C TYR A 119 24.95 3.24 1.90
N ARG A 120 25.34 2.11 2.52
CA ARG A 120 24.59 0.86 2.38
C ARG A 120 23.21 0.96 3.01
N SER A 121 23.06 1.62 4.15
CA SER A 121 21.79 1.80 4.83
C SER A 121 20.80 2.60 4.00
N TRP A 122 21.26 3.65 3.31
CA TRP A 122 20.42 4.42 2.39
C TRP A 122 19.90 3.56 1.24
N ARG A 123 20.79 2.77 0.59
CA ARG A 123 20.35 1.83 -0.45
C ARG A 123 19.30 0.85 0.05
N THR A 124 19.56 0.23 1.20
CA THR A 124 18.63 -0.72 1.82
C THR A 124 17.29 -0.05 2.10
N PHE A 125 17.26 1.12 2.71
CA PHE A 125 16.06 1.90 2.99
C PHE A 125 15.24 2.20 1.73
N ILE A 126 15.89 2.56 0.62
CA ILE A 126 15.24 2.79 -0.66
C ILE A 126 14.56 1.51 -1.17
N PHE A 127 15.30 0.39 -1.20
CA PHE A 127 14.74 -0.89 -1.66
C PHE A 127 13.60 -1.39 -0.77
N GLU A 128 13.74 -1.27 0.54
CA GLU A 128 12.68 -1.62 1.49
C GLU A 128 11.45 -0.75 1.31
N SER A 129 11.62 0.56 1.08
CA SER A 129 10.53 1.47 0.78
C SER A 129 9.75 1.07 -0.48
N TYR A 130 10.44 0.63 -1.54
CA TYR A 130 9.79 0.10 -2.73
C TYR A 130 9.14 -1.27 -2.48
N ASN A 131 9.84 -2.17 -1.79
CA ASN A 131 9.30 -3.50 -1.50
C ASN A 131 8.00 -3.41 -0.69
N ASN A 132 7.96 -2.59 0.34
CA ASN A 132 6.76 -2.39 1.16
C ASN A 132 5.57 -1.89 0.30
N ARG A 133 5.82 -0.97 -0.66
CA ARG A 133 4.78 -0.50 -1.58
C ARG A 133 4.34 -1.58 -2.56
N PHE A 134 5.26 -2.41 -3.01
CA PHE A 134 4.93 -3.54 -3.89
C PHE A 134 4.06 -4.57 -3.17
N GLU A 135 4.38 -4.93 -1.93
CA GLU A 135 3.58 -5.82 -1.09
C GLU A 135 2.16 -5.26 -0.83
N GLU A 136 2.05 -3.95 -0.55
CA GLU A 136 0.74 -3.30 -0.39
C GLU A 136 -0.10 -3.37 -1.69
N LEU A 137 0.54 -3.14 -2.85
CA LEU A 137 -0.14 -3.26 -4.15
C LEU A 137 -0.59 -4.70 -4.42
N LEU A 138 0.24 -5.70 -4.15
CA LEU A 138 -0.13 -7.11 -4.28
C LEU A 138 -1.32 -7.45 -3.36
N SER A 139 -1.28 -6.98 -2.12
CA SER A 139 -2.39 -7.18 -1.17
C SER A 139 -3.69 -6.53 -1.65
N ALA A 140 -3.62 -5.34 -2.24
CA ALA A 140 -4.79 -4.67 -2.81
C ALA A 140 -5.37 -5.44 -4.00
N ILE A 141 -4.51 -5.95 -4.90
CA ILE A 141 -4.91 -6.79 -6.04
C ILE A 141 -5.56 -8.08 -5.54
N ASP A 142 -4.94 -8.75 -4.56
CA ASP A 142 -5.48 -9.96 -3.95
C ASP A 142 -6.86 -9.70 -3.35
N ASN A 143 -7.04 -8.62 -2.61
CA ASN A 143 -8.33 -8.26 -2.03
C ASN A 143 -9.41 -8.07 -3.10
N ILE A 144 -9.11 -7.35 -4.19
CA ILE A 144 -10.05 -7.14 -5.30
C ILE A 144 -10.38 -8.48 -5.98
N ALA A 145 -9.37 -9.31 -6.25
CA ALA A 145 -9.55 -10.60 -6.89
C ALA A 145 -10.37 -11.56 -6.02
N PHE A 146 -10.11 -11.60 -4.71
CA PHE A 146 -10.85 -12.47 -3.79
C PHE A 146 -12.27 -11.96 -3.52
N MET A 147 -12.52 -10.67 -3.43
CA MET A 147 -13.88 -10.13 -3.30
C MET A 147 -14.72 -10.51 -4.52
N ASN A 148 -14.23 -10.26 -5.73
CA ASN A 148 -14.92 -10.64 -6.96
C ASN A 148 -15.15 -12.15 -7.05
N MET A 149 -14.20 -12.97 -6.62
CA MET A 149 -14.32 -14.44 -6.65
C MET A 149 -15.31 -14.94 -5.58
N ASN A 150 -15.39 -14.30 -4.41
CA ASN A 150 -16.37 -14.65 -3.38
C ASN A 150 -17.81 -14.43 -3.86
N GLU A 151 -18.07 -13.27 -4.46
CA GLU A 151 -19.38 -12.96 -5.06
C GLU A 151 -19.71 -13.92 -6.21
N ARG A 152 -18.76 -14.20 -7.10
CA ARG A 152 -18.94 -15.15 -8.20
C ARG A 152 -19.24 -16.56 -7.69
N LEU A 153 -18.56 -16.99 -6.64
CA LEU A 153 -18.80 -18.31 -6.02
C LEU A 153 -20.21 -18.36 -5.40
N TYR A 154 -20.61 -17.34 -4.65
CA TYR A 154 -21.93 -17.29 -4.04
C TYR A 154 -23.05 -17.26 -5.10
N ASN A 155 -22.90 -16.43 -6.13
CA ASN A 155 -23.85 -16.37 -7.25
C ASN A 155 -23.95 -17.71 -7.99
N TYR A 156 -22.82 -18.36 -8.26
CA TYR A 156 -22.76 -19.69 -8.84
C TYR A 156 -23.55 -20.71 -8.01
N LEU A 157 -23.32 -20.75 -6.68
CA LEU A 157 -24.05 -21.65 -5.79
C LEU A 157 -25.55 -21.35 -5.77
N SER A 158 -25.93 -20.06 -5.74
CA SER A 158 -27.33 -19.63 -5.75
C SER A 158 -28.05 -19.99 -7.05
N GLU A 159 -27.40 -19.84 -8.20
CA GLU A 159 -27.94 -20.24 -9.50
C GLU A 159 -28.10 -21.74 -9.60
N ARG A 160 -27.11 -22.52 -9.14
CA ARG A 160 -27.18 -23.99 -9.09
C ARG A 160 -28.35 -24.49 -8.25
N SER A 161 -28.50 -23.90 -7.05
CA SER A 161 -29.62 -24.24 -6.17
C SER A 161 -30.98 -24.02 -6.83
N LYS A 162 -31.14 -22.95 -7.61
CA LYS A 162 -32.36 -22.67 -8.38
C LYS A 162 -32.58 -23.66 -9.49
N VAL A 163 -31.54 -24.00 -10.27
CA VAL A 163 -31.61 -24.94 -11.38
C VAL A 163 -31.90 -26.37 -10.90
N GLU A 164 -31.26 -26.79 -9.80
CA GLU A 164 -31.44 -28.13 -9.22
C GLU A 164 -32.70 -28.22 -8.33
N ASN A 165 -33.38 -27.08 -8.11
CA ASN A 165 -34.50 -26.92 -7.19
C ASN A 165 -34.23 -27.56 -5.80
N SER A 166 -33.01 -27.35 -5.32
CA SER A 166 -32.47 -27.92 -4.07
C SER A 166 -31.50 -26.94 -3.42
N SER A 167 -31.58 -26.79 -2.10
CA SER A 167 -30.56 -26.04 -1.32
C SER A 167 -29.25 -26.82 -1.17
N ILE A 168 -29.20 -28.09 -1.53
CA ILE A 168 -28.04 -28.96 -1.39
C ILE A 168 -27.38 -29.15 -2.77
N ILE A 169 -26.14 -28.74 -2.90
CA ILE A 169 -25.33 -28.81 -4.10
C ILE A 169 -24.28 -29.91 -3.92
N ASN A 170 -24.37 -30.98 -4.70
CA ASN A 170 -23.49 -32.15 -4.66
C ASN A 170 -22.31 -31.96 -5.64
N LYS A 171 -21.41 -31.06 -5.32
CA LYS A 171 -20.19 -30.72 -6.08
C LYS A 171 -18.96 -30.72 -5.19
N THR A 172 -17.88 -31.26 -5.75
CA THR A 172 -16.57 -31.15 -5.10
C THR A 172 -15.94 -29.77 -5.29
N HIS A 173 -15.07 -29.37 -4.39
CA HIS A 173 -14.32 -28.11 -4.53
C HIS A 173 -13.48 -28.05 -5.81
N GLN A 174 -13.06 -29.22 -6.34
CA GLN A 174 -12.29 -29.30 -7.59
C GLN A 174 -13.18 -29.02 -8.82
N GLU A 175 -14.40 -29.56 -8.84
CA GLU A 175 -15.38 -29.32 -9.93
C GLU A 175 -15.77 -27.83 -9.95
N ILE A 176 -16.09 -27.26 -8.79
CA ILE A 176 -16.41 -25.82 -8.67
C ILE A 176 -15.23 -24.97 -9.13
N ALA A 177 -14.00 -25.35 -8.76
CA ALA A 177 -12.79 -24.64 -9.19
C ALA A 177 -12.64 -24.67 -10.72
N GLY A 178 -12.91 -25.80 -11.36
CA GLY A 178 -12.90 -25.94 -12.84
C GLY A 178 -13.95 -25.05 -13.50
N GLU A 179 -15.18 -25.04 -12.99
CA GLU A 179 -16.30 -24.27 -13.56
C GLU A 179 -16.11 -22.74 -13.38
N LEU A 180 -15.45 -22.30 -12.29
CA LEU A 180 -15.16 -20.89 -12.02
C LEU A 180 -13.79 -20.41 -12.53
N ASN A 181 -13.02 -21.27 -13.23
CA ASN A 181 -11.66 -21.01 -13.67
C ASN A 181 -10.75 -20.54 -12.51
N SER A 182 -10.78 -21.30 -11.40
CA SER A 182 -10.02 -21.01 -10.19
C SER A 182 -9.27 -22.25 -9.69
N SER A 183 -8.51 -22.14 -8.63
CA SER A 183 -7.86 -23.28 -7.99
C SER A 183 -8.74 -23.88 -6.88
N ARG A 184 -8.59 -25.19 -6.65
CA ARG A 184 -9.25 -25.88 -5.53
C ARG A 184 -8.96 -25.22 -4.18
N VAL A 185 -7.71 -24.72 -4.00
CA VAL A 185 -7.27 -24.08 -2.76
C VAL A 185 -8.05 -22.80 -2.51
N VAL A 186 -8.20 -21.96 -3.55
CA VAL A 186 -8.97 -20.70 -3.48
C VAL A 186 -10.44 -21.00 -3.17
N ILE A 187 -11.07 -21.91 -3.91
CA ILE A 187 -12.48 -22.29 -3.69
C ILE A 187 -12.68 -22.84 -2.26
N SER A 188 -11.78 -23.70 -1.78
CA SER A 188 -11.88 -24.24 -0.41
C SER A 188 -11.77 -23.13 0.66
N ARG A 189 -10.95 -22.10 0.45
CA ARG A 189 -10.81 -20.95 1.35
C ARG A 189 -12.08 -20.09 1.33
N LEU A 190 -12.61 -19.82 0.15
CA LEU A 190 -13.82 -18.99 -0.02
C LEU A 190 -15.08 -19.67 0.52
N LEU A 191 -15.23 -20.98 0.32
CA LEU A 191 -16.32 -21.74 0.91
C LEU A 191 -16.30 -21.68 2.45
N LYS A 192 -15.13 -21.81 3.07
CA LYS A 192 -14.99 -21.62 4.53
C LYS A 192 -15.34 -20.19 4.98
N LEU A 193 -15.08 -19.19 4.14
CA LEU A 193 -15.47 -17.82 4.43
C LEU A 193 -16.99 -17.66 4.39
N LEU A 194 -17.64 -18.16 3.33
CA LEU A 194 -19.10 -18.13 3.21
C LEU A 194 -19.80 -18.91 4.34
N GLU A 195 -19.19 -19.99 4.82
CA GLU A 195 -19.69 -20.73 6.00
C GLU A 195 -19.58 -19.90 7.28
N ARG A 196 -18.48 -19.19 7.49
CA ARG A 196 -18.33 -18.25 8.63
C ARG A 196 -19.33 -17.10 8.57
N GLU A 197 -19.67 -16.65 7.37
CA GLU A 197 -20.70 -15.63 7.12
C GLU A 197 -22.13 -16.18 7.25
N GLN A 198 -22.29 -17.46 7.58
CA GLN A 198 -23.59 -18.16 7.71
C GLN A 198 -24.43 -18.13 6.42
N LYS A 199 -23.80 -18.05 5.26
CA LYS A 199 -24.46 -18.09 3.96
C LYS A 199 -24.62 -19.50 3.44
N ILE A 200 -23.73 -20.39 3.86
CA ILE A 200 -23.72 -21.81 3.48
C ILE A 200 -23.33 -22.67 4.68
N LYS A 201 -23.58 -23.97 4.55
CA LYS A 201 -23.07 -25.01 5.45
C LYS A 201 -22.32 -26.06 4.64
N LEU A 202 -21.10 -26.39 5.06
CA LEU A 202 -20.29 -27.41 4.42
C LEU A 202 -20.57 -28.79 5.03
N ASN A 203 -21.01 -29.70 4.22
CA ASN A 203 -21.21 -31.09 4.58
C ASN A 203 -20.21 -31.99 3.86
N ARG A 204 -20.14 -33.28 4.20
CA ARG A 204 -19.27 -34.23 3.51
C ARG A 204 -19.75 -34.41 2.06
N ASN A 205 -18.96 -33.89 1.10
CA ASN A 205 -19.20 -33.88 -0.36
C ASN A 205 -20.44 -33.08 -0.81
N SER A 206 -20.98 -32.20 0.00
CA SER A 206 -22.07 -31.32 -0.41
C SER A 206 -21.99 -29.96 0.27
N ILE A 207 -22.61 -28.97 -0.33
CA ILE A 207 -22.70 -27.59 0.14
C ILE A 207 -24.18 -27.24 0.23
N GLU A 208 -24.61 -26.79 1.39
CA GLU A 208 -26.00 -26.39 1.63
C GLU A 208 -26.09 -24.87 1.71
N LEU A 209 -26.95 -24.26 0.90
CA LEU A 209 -27.31 -22.84 0.99
C LEU A 209 -28.28 -22.60 2.15
N LEU A 210 -28.02 -21.58 2.95
CA LEU A 210 -28.81 -21.21 4.14
C LEU A 210 -29.79 -20.06 3.82
#